data_1e8aa4ffa90301e661d22bfc758ee720
#
_entry.id   1e8aa4ffa90301e661d22bfc758ee720
#
_cell.length_a   1.000
_cell.length_b   1.000
_cell.length_c   1.000
_cell.angle_alpha   90.00
_cell.angle_beta   90.00
_cell.angle_gamma   90.00
#
_symmetry.space_group_name_H-M   'P 1'
#
loop_
_entity.id
_entity.type
_entity.pdbx_description
1 polymer ?
#
loop_
_entity_poly.entity_id
_entity_poly.type
_entity_poly.pdbx_seq_one_letter_code
_entity_poly.pdbx_strand_id
1 'polypeptide(L)'
;MYKEISDYYDGEKLVVSKNTLVNNITSGVVVFSGEKDNYGNTVIIQGIDGVDIWYGNLENVSVSLYDYIEANTVIGETKDEYLYLVIKKDNEYIKYENYQS
;
A
#
# COMPACT_ATOMS: atom_id res chain seq x y z
N MET A 1 4.72 -8.10 10.95
CA MET A 1 4.36 -6.71 10.64
C MET A 1 2.96 -6.35 11.15
N TYR A 2 1.93 -7.12 10.83
CA TYR A 2 0.57 -6.80 11.26
C TYR A 2 0.07 -7.79 12.30
N LYS A 3 -0.91 -7.32 13.12
CA LYS A 3 -1.51 -8.13 14.19
C LYS A 3 -2.74 -8.87 13.71
N GLU A 4 -3.51 -8.27 12.81
CA GLU A 4 -4.72 -8.83 12.21
C GLU A 4 -4.85 -8.33 10.80
N ILE A 5 -5.56 -9.09 9.98
CA ILE A 5 -5.89 -8.69 8.61
C ILE A 5 -7.34 -9.07 8.35
N SER A 6 -8.09 -8.18 7.73
CA SER A 6 -9.49 -8.40 7.38
C SER A 6 -9.83 -7.71 6.08
N ASP A 7 -10.94 -8.13 5.46
CA ASP A 7 -11.41 -7.50 4.24
C ASP A 7 -11.82 -6.05 4.52
N TYR A 8 -11.54 -5.16 3.57
CA TYR A 8 -11.91 -3.76 3.67
C TYR A 8 -12.13 -3.22 2.25
N TYR A 9 -13.41 -3.01 1.89
CA TYR A 9 -13.78 -2.62 0.51
C TYR A 9 -13.15 -3.58 -0.49
N ASP A 10 -12.41 -3.06 -1.48
CA ASP A 10 -11.77 -3.89 -2.50
C ASP A 10 -10.44 -4.49 -2.05
N GLY A 11 -9.97 -4.10 -0.90
CA GLY A 11 -8.70 -4.54 -0.36
C GLY A 11 -8.81 -5.10 1.03
N GLU A 12 -7.80 -4.82 1.82
CA GLU A 12 -7.69 -5.36 3.17
C GLU A 12 -7.24 -4.28 4.15
N LYS A 13 -7.63 -4.48 5.40
CA LYS A 13 -7.22 -3.63 6.52
C LYS A 13 -6.29 -4.45 7.40
N LEU A 14 -5.07 -3.96 7.56
CA LEU A 14 -4.08 -4.57 8.44
C LEU A 14 -4.00 -3.77 9.72
N VAL A 15 -4.09 -4.45 10.87
CA VAL A 15 -3.91 -3.80 12.18
C VAL A 15 -2.43 -3.81 12.49
N VAL A 16 -1.88 -2.63 12.72
CA VAL A 16 -0.45 -2.43 12.97
C VAL A 16 -0.29 -1.49 14.17
N SER A 17 0.94 -1.22 14.56
CA SER A 17 1.19 -0.18 15.56
C SER A 17 1.16 1.18 14.88
N LYS A 18 0.76 2.21 15.63
CA LYS A 18 0.78 3.59 15.12
C LYS A 18 2.19 3.96 14.67
N ASN A 19 2.29 4.68 13.57
CA ASN A 19 3.56 5.11 12.96
C ASN A 19 4.44 3.93 12.51
N THR A 20 3.82 2.81 12.13
CA THR A 20 4.55 1.71 11.50
C THR A 20 5.09 2.16 10.15
N LEU A 21 6.37 1.93 9.93
CA LEU A 21 6.98 2.23 8.62
C LEU A 21 6.40 1.28 7.58
N VAL A 22 6.04 1.84 6.43
CA VAL A 22 5.46 1.09 5.33
C VAL A 22 6.51 0.93 4.25
N ASN A 23 6.88 -0.32 3.97
CA ASN A 23 7.86 -0.65 2.95
C ASN A 23 7.14 -1.07 1.67
N ASN A 24 7.63 -0.57 0.55
CA ASN A 24 7.11 -0.95 -0.75
C ASN A 24 7.33 -2.46 -0.97
N ILE A 25 6.29 -3.15 -1.41
CA ILE A 25 6.31 -4.61 -1.59
C ILE A 25 6.96 -4.99 -2.93
N THR A 26 6.74 -4.18 -3.96
CA THR A 26 7.25 -4.48 -5.30
C THR A 26 7.86 -3.25 -5.94
N SER A 27 8.97 -3.41 -6.63
CA SER A 27 9.58 -2.30 -7.36
C SER A 27 8.62 -1.77 -8.42
N GLY A 28 8.53 -0.46 -8.54
CA GLY A 28 7.63 0.14 -9.51
C GLY A 28 7.62 1.66 -9.44
N VAL A 29 6.66 2.25 -10.12
CA VAL A 29 6.53 3.71 -10.26
C VAL A 29 5.32 4.19 -9.48
N VAL A 30 5.50 5.31 -8.77
CA VAL A 30 4.38 5.98 -8.09
C VAL A 30 3.48 6.60 -9.15
N VAL A 31 2.25 6.11 -9.25
CA VAL A 31 1.28 6.61 -10.22
C VAL A 31 0.20 7.46 -9.59
N PHE A 32 0.13 7.50 -8.27
CA PHE A 32 -0.81 8.35 -7.53
C PHE A 32 -0.28 8.60 -6.12
N SER A 33 -0.47 9.80 -5.63
CA SER A 33 -0.18 10.16 -4.23
C SER A 33 -1.18 11.23 -3.80
N GLY A 34 -2.02 10.92 -2.80
CA GLY A 34 -3.04 11.85 -2.31
C GLY A 34 -4.19 11.13 -1.64
N GLU A 35 -5.30 11.86 -1.43
CA GLU A 35 -6.49 11.33 -0.80
C GLU A 35 -7.29 10.41 -1.72
N LYS A 36 -7.72 9.29 -1.17
CA LYS A 36 -8.64 8.36 -1.80
C LYS A 36 -9.79 8.09 -0.85
N ASP A 37 -11.01 8.10 -1.37
CA ASP A 37 -12.19 7.77 -0.58
C ASP A 37 -12.02 6.40 0.07
N ASN A 38 -12.35 6.31 1.35
CA ASN A 38 -12.26 5.10 2.17
C ASN A 38 -10.85 4.67 2.56
N TYR A 39 -9.80 5.16 1.89
CA TYR A 39 -8.42 4.71 2.14
C TYR A 39 -7.53 5.79 2.75
N GLY A 40 -7.98 7.04 2.76
CA GLY A 40 -7.19 8.15 3.29
C GLY A 40 -6.04 8.53 2.38
N ASN A 41 -4.97 9.04 2.97
CA ASN A 41 -3.81 9.45 2.20
C ASN A 41 -3.11 8.21 1.64
N THR A 42 -3.08 8.09 0.32
CA THR A 42 -2.75 6.86 -0.38
C THR A 42 -1.62 7.08 -1.38
N VAL A 43 -0.72 6.11 -1.46
CA VAL A 43 0.29 6.00 -2.52
C VAL A 43 -0.04 4.75 -3.33
N ILE A 44 -0.11 4.90 -4.65
CA ILE A 44 -0.31 3.76 -5.55
C ILE A 44 0.96 3.54 -6.35
N ILE A 45 1.47 2.32 -6.28
CA ILE A 45 2.66 1.92 -7.03
C ILE A 45 2.27 0.90 -8.09
N GLN A 46 2.62 1.21 -9.34
CA GLN A 46 2.46 0.28 -10.44
C GLN A 46 3.73 -0.54 -10.53
N GLY A 47 3.63 -1.80 -10.13
CA GLY A 47 4.78 -2.69 -10.04
C GLY A 47 5.28 -3.17 -11.39
N ILE A 48 6.57 -3.51 -11.43
CA ILE A 48 7.20 -4.04 -12.65
C ILE A 48 6.63 -5.41 -13.05
N ASP A 49 5.96 -6.09 -12.11
CA ASP A 49 5.29 -7.37 -12.33
C ASP A 49 3.84 -7.20 -12.83
N GLY A 50 3.43 -5.97 -13.11
CA GLY A 50 2.08 -5.69 -13.60
C GLY A 50 1.02 -5.59 -12.51
N VAL A 51 1.43 -5.54 -11.26
CA VAL A 51 0.53 -5.47 -10.12
C VAL A 51 0.48 -4.03 -9.61
N ASP A 52 -0.71 -3.48 -9.41
CA ASP A 52 -0.90 -2.18 -8.76
C ASP A 52 -1.11 -2.42 -7.28
N ILE A 53 -0.38 -1.70 -6.45
CA ILE A 53 -0.52 -1.79 -5.00
C ILE A 53 -0.85 -0.42 -4.43
N TRP A 54 -1.91 -0.36 -3.65
CA TRP A 54 -2.36 0.85 -2.96
C TRP A 54 -2.00 0.71 -1.48
N TYR A 55 -1.31 1.72 -0.96
CA TYR A 55 -0.98 1.82 0.46
C TYR A 55 -1.76 3.01 1.02
N GLY A 56 -2.78 2.76 1.84
CA GLY A 56 -3.67 3.80 2.36
C GLY A 56 -3.48 4.07 3.83
N ASN A 57 -4.01 5.20 4.27
CA ASN A 57 -3.94 5.68 5.65
C ASN A 57 -2.50 6.04 6.07
N LEU A 58 -1.79 6.72 5.18
CA LEU A 58 -0.40 7.10 5.39
C LEU A 58 -0.25 8.52 5.92
N GLU A 59 0.88 8.77 6.58
CA GLU A 59 1.37 10.12 6.84
C GLU A 59 2.87 10.13 6.65
N ASN A 60 3.43 11.34 6.54
CA ASN A 60 4.87 11.53 6.31
C ASN A 60 5.36 10.72 5.11
N VAL A 61 4.60 10.83 4.01
CA VAL A 61 4.95 10.16 2.75
C VAL A 61 6.25 10.73 2.22
N SER A 62 7.20 9.83 1.91
CA SER A 62 8.55 10.21 1.50
C SER A 62 8.83 10.05 0.01
N VAL A 63 7.81 9.71 -0.78
CA VAL A 63 7.95 9.50 -2.22
C VAL A 63 7.06 10.47 -2.97
N SER A 64 7.38 10.71 -4.25
CA SER A 64 6.66 11.66 -5.09
C SER A 64 6.11 10.97 -6.33
N LEU A 65 5.08 11.59 -6.91
CA LEU A 65 4.48 11.10 -8.15
C LEU A 65 5.56 10.90 -9.22
N TYR A 66 5.49 9.75 -9.89
CA TYR A 66 6.41 9.31 -10.95
C TYR A 66 7.80 8.87 -10.49
N ASP A 67 8.08 8.86 -9.18
CA ASP A 67 9.31 8.27 -8.69
C ASP A 67 9.32 6.76 -8.95
N TYR A 68 10.46 6.22 -9.29
CA TYR A 68 10.68 4.78 -9.30
C TYR A 68 11.14 4.36 -7.90
N ILE A 69 10.43 3.43 -7.29
CA ILE A 69 10.70 2.99 -5.91
C ILE A 69 11.02 1.50 -5.91
N GLU A 70 12.19 1.16 -5.40
CA GLU A 70 12.57 -0.24 -5.26
C GLU A 70 11.80 -0.93 -4.15
N ALA A 71 11.65 -2.24 -4.26
CA ALA A 71 11.05 -3.05 -3.20
C ALA A 71 11.83 -2.85 -1.90
N ASN A 72 11.11 -2.91 -0.78
CA ASN A 72 11.67 -2.72 0.58
C ASN A 72 12.11 -1.29 0.91
N THR A 73 11.83 -0.32 0.05
CA THR A 73 12.05 1.09 0.35
C THR A 73 10.89 1.61 1.18
N VAL A 74 11.17 2.37 2.23
CA VAL A 74 10.13 3.02 3.03
C VAL A 74 9.47 4.11 2.21
N ILE A 75 8.13 4.11 2.18
CA ILE A 75 7.34 5.09 1.43
C ILE A 75 6.56 6.06 2.32
N GLY A 76 6.47 5.75 3.59
CA GLY A 76 5.76 6.56 4.57
C GLY A 76 5.54 5.76 5.83
N GLU A 77 4.63 6.23 6.67
CA GLU A 77 4.26 5.52 7.89
C GLU A 77 2.74 5.55 8.06
N THR A 78 2.21 4.67 8.89
CA THR A 78 0.77 4.64 9.15
C THR A 78 0.38 5.81 10.03
N LYS A 79 -0.76 6.42 9.70
CA LYS A 79 -1.30 7.54 10.45
C LYS A 79 -1.76 7.12 11.85
N ASP A 80 -2.32 5.92 11.94
CA ASP A 80 -2.79 5.33 13.20
C ASP A 80 -2.52 3.82 13.17
N GLU A 81 -3.42 3.03 13.74
CA GLU A 81 -3.21 1.60 13.91
C GLU A 81 -3.64 0.74 12.73
N TYR A 82 -3.93 1.38 11.58
CA TYR A 82 -4.39 0.66 10.40
C TYR A 82 -3.59 1.01 9.17
N LEU A 83 -3.30 -0.01 8.37
CA LEU A 83 -2.81 0.16 7.00
C LEU A 83 -3.86 -0.43 6.08
N TYR A 84 -4.30 0.33 5.08
CA TYR A 84 -5.18 -0.19 4.06
C TYR A 84 -4.35 -0.61 2.86
N LEU A 85 -4.57 -1.82 2.38
CA LEU A 85 -3.78 -2.39 1.31
C LEU A 85 -4.70 -2.92 0.22
N VAL A 86 -4.49 -2.48 -1.02
CA VAL A 86 -5.21 -2.99 -2.18
C VAL A 86 -4.18 -3.51 -3.16
N ILE A 87 -4.34 -4.76 -3.60
CA ILE A 87 -3.47 -5.37 -4.59
C ILE A 87 -4.34 -5.77 -5.77
N LYS A 88 -4.00 -5.31 -6.98
CA LYS A 88 -4.82 -5.52 -8.16
C LYS A 88 -3.96 -5.89 -9.35
N LYS A 89 -4.37 -6.94 -10.07
CA LYS A 89 -3.70 -7.37 -11.30
C LYS A 89 -4.75 -7.83 -12.31
N ASP A 90 -4.68 -7.34 -13.54
CA ASP A 90 -5.60 -7.74 -14.61
C ASP A 90 -7.06 -7.57 -14.20
N ASN A 91 -7.38 -6.46 -13.53
CA ASN A 91 -8.73 -6.14 -13.02
C ASN A 91 -9.23 -7.10 -11.94
N GLU A 92 -8.35 -7.90 -11.35
CA GLU A 92 -8.70 -8.78 -10.23
C GLU A 92 -8.01 -8.30 -8.96
N TYR A 93 -8.74 -8.35 -7.84
CA TYR A 93 -8.19 -8.02 -6.53
C TYR A 93 -7.58 -9.25 -5.91
N ILE A 94 -6.37 -9.11 -5.37
CA ILE A 94 -5.59 -10.21 -4.82
C ILE A 94 -5.42 -9.97 -3.33
N LYS A 95 -5.66 -10.99 -2.52
CA LYS A 95 -5.40 -10.89 -1.07
C LYS A 95 -3.89 -10.92 -0.83
N TYR A 96 -3.47 -10.17 0.19
CA TYR A 96 -2.06 -10.05 0.54
C TYR A 96 -1.38 -11.41 0.71
N GLU A 97 -2.04 -12.34 1.41
CA GLU A 97 -1.48 -13.67 1.63
C GLU A 97 -1.22 -14.44 0.33
N ASN A 98 -2.04 -14.19 -0.68
CA ASN A 98 -1.89 -14.87 -1.97
C ASN A 98 -0.80 -14.23 -2.83
N TYR A 99 -0.56 -12.94 -2.65
CA TYR A 99 0.46 -12.22 -3.41
C TYR A 99 1.87 -12.56 -2.94
N GLN A 100 2.02 -12.89 -1.67
CA GLN A 100 3.33 -13.11 -1.07
C GLN A 100 3.95 -14.47 -1.34
N SER A 101 3.28 -15.33 -2.00
CA SER A 101 3.74 -16.70 -2.24
C SER A 101 5.13 -16.79 -2.84
#